data_c282208884ead0e08daf9ea48f7850ad
#
_entry.id   c282208884ead0e08daf9ea48f7850ad
#
_cell.length_a   1.000
_cell.length_b   1.000
_cell.length_c   1.000
_cell.angle_alpha   90.00
_cell.angle_beta   90.00
_cell.angle_gamma   90.00
#
_symmetry.space_group_name_H-M   'P 1'
#
loop_
_entity.id
_entity.type
_entity.pdbx_description
1 polymer ?
#
loop_
_entity_poly.entity_id
_entity_poly.type
_entity_poly.pdbx_seq_one_letter_code
_entity_poly.pdbx_strand_id
1 'polypeptide(L)'
;TFWNSDFDILEICRETIAQIELFKLMTGQYPTHVDGHQHVHIIPKIAEAIAPILKKYGVKSVRIPDEDVSGSNWLPPERQERYVRRYVTAINARLIYKKSGITAPECFRGLCLSGELMTAERLAAALEGTYGTVELMVHPGFVGYVQHPLFNDDFDISEDRENELQALEYFKSLTLSDWS
;
A
#
# COMPACT_ATOMS: atom_id res chain seq x y z
N THR A 1 -9.54 -9.26 -14.58
CA THR A 1 -8.84 -8.64 -13.45
C THR A 1 -7.83 -7.63 -13.96
N PHE A 2 -7.68 -6.51 -13.28
CA PHE A 2 -6.80 -5.38 -13.59
C PHE A 2 -5.37 -5.81 -13.99
N TRP A 3 -4.86 -6.87 -13.38
CA TRP A 3 -3.51 -7.44 -13.58
C TRP A 3 -3.26 -8.07 -14.96
N ASN A 4 -4.31 -8.32 -15.74
CA ASN A 4 -4.24 -8.95 -17.07
C ASN A 4 -4.69 -8.00 -18.19
N SER A 5 -4.87 -6.71 -17.91
CA SER A 5 -5.32 -5.73 -18.88
C SER A 5 -4.14 -5.28 -19.78
N ASP A 6 -4.42 -5.03 -21.05
CA ASP A 6 -3.49 -4.29 -21.89
C ASP A 6 -3.55 -2.82 -21.50
N PHE A 7 -2.42 -2.32 -20.96
CA PHE A 7 -2.29 -0.92 -20.57
C PHE A 7 -1.64 -0.13 -21.70
N ASP A 8 -2.15 1.06 -21.98
CA ASP A 8 -1.39 2.05 -22.70
C ASP A 8 -0.31 2.64 -21.79
N ILE A 9 0.91 2.15 -21.96
CA ILE A 9 2.05 2.57 -21.13
C ILE A 9 2.34 4.06 -21.29
N LEU A 10 2.08 4.65 -22.45
CA LEU A 10 2.27 6.09 -22.67
C LEU A 10 1.26 6.91 -21.85
N GLU A 11 0.00 6.46 -21.76
CA GLU A 11 -1.00 7.09 -20.90
C GLU A 11 -0.63 6.98 -19.43
N ILE A 12 -0.18 5.81 -18.97
CA ILE A 12 0.30 5.63 -17.58
C ILE A 12 1.46 6.58 -17.28
N CYS A 13 2.41 6.72 -18.18
CA CYS A 13 3.52 7.66 -18.02
C CYS A 13 3.04 9.12 -17.93
N ARG A 14 2.11 9.54 -18.81
CA ARG A 14 1.54 10.89 -18.79
C ARG A 14 0.79 11.17 -17.50
N GLU A 15 -0.05 10.23 -17.08
CA GLU A 15 -0.82 10.32 -15.83
C GLU A 15 0.11 10.40 -14.61
N THR A 16 1.13 9.55 -14.55
CA THR A 16 2.14 9.59 -13.47
C THR A 16 2.80 10.97 -13.37
N ILE A 17 3.18 11.55 -14.51
CA ILE A 17 3.77 12.90 -14.57
C ILE A 17 2.76 13.94 -14.09
N ALA A 18 1.52 13.87 -14.59
CA ALA A 18 0.48 14.83 -14.24
C ALA A 18 0.18 14.82 -12.73
N GLN A 19 0.08 13.64 -12.11
CA GLN A 19 -0.13 13.50 -10.67
C GLN A 19 1.05 14.06 -9.85
N ILE A 20 2.28 13.80 -10.24
CA ILE A 20 3.48 14.34 -9.57
C ILE A 20 3.53 15.86 -9.66
N GLU A 21 3.24 16.44 -10.83
CA GLU A 21 3.22 17.89 -11.02
C GLU A 21 2.06 18.55 -10.24
N LEU A 22 0.89 17.91 -10.21
CA LEU A 22 -0.26 18.37 -9.42
C LEU A 22 0.08 18.33 -7.92
N PHE A 23 0.71 17.25 -7.44
CA PHE A 23 1.16 17.17 -6.04
C PHE A 23 2.09 18.34 -5.69
N LYS A 24 3.07 18.63 -6.56
CA LYS A 24 3.96 19.77 -6.37
C LYS A 24 3.22 21.11 -6.36
N LEU A 25 2.26 21.27 -7.27
CA LEU A 25 1.45 22.48 -7.32
C LEU A 25 0.68 22.71 -6.01
N MET A 26 0.12 21.64 -5.43
CA MET A 26 -0.69 21.71 -4.22
C MET A 26 0.14 21.83 -2.94
N THR A 27 1.34 21.23 -2.88
CA THR A 27 2.15 21.12 -1.64
C THR A 27 3.41 21.97 -1.66
N GLY A 28 3.80 22.49 -2.82
CA GLY A 28 5.04 23.27 -3.00
C GLY A 28 6.28 22.42 -3.24
N GLN A 29 6.22 21.08 -3.12
CA GLN A 29 7.37 20.19 -3.29
C GLN A 29 6.99 18.87 -3.97
N TYR A 30 7.96 18.21 -4.61
CA TYR A 30 7.75 16.90 -5.20
C TYR A 30 7.56 15.83 -4.12
N PRO A 31 6.80 14.74 -4.40
CA PRO A 31 6.62 13.65 -3.45
C PRO A 31 7.95 12.94 -3.18
N THR A 32 8.19 12.57 -1.93
CA THR A 32 9.36 11.79 -1.52
C THR A 32 9.12 10.29 -1.60
N HIS A 33 7.86 9.89 -1.52
CA HIS A 33 7.36 8.50 -1.56
C HIS A 33 6.15 8.42 -2.49
N VAL A 34 6.00 7.27 -3.17
CA VAL A 34 4.88 7.00 -4.06
C VAL A 34 4.34 5.61 -3.81
N ASP A 35 3.03 5.50 -3.79
CA ASP A 35 2.30 4.24 -3.89
C ASP A 35 1.24 4.32 -5.01
N GLY A 36 0.81 3.19 -5.51
CA GLY A 36 -0.25 3.11 -6.52
C GLY A 36 -1.50 2.46 -5.93
N HIS A 37 -2.66 3.02 -6.26
CA HIS A 37 -3.95 2.43 -5.91
C HIS A 37 -3.99 0.94 -6.30
N GLN A 38 -4.46 0.08 -5.39
CA GLN A 38 -4.45 -1.38 -5.54
C GLN A 38 -3.09 -1.98 -5.96
N HIS A 39 -2.00 -1.26 -5.64
CA HIS A 39 -0.62 -1.66 -5.93
C HIS A 39 -0.29 -1.81 -7.43
N VAL A 40 -0.97 -1.09 -8.33
CA VAL A 40 -0.73 -1.18 -9.78
C VAL A 40 0.71 -0.86 -10.18
N HIS A 41 1.40 -0.03 -9.40
CA HIS A 41 2.79 0.36 -9.63
C HIS A 41 3.79 -0.81 -9.54
N ILE A 42 3.42 -1.97 -8.95
CA ILE A 42 4.31 -3.16 -8.93
C ILE A 42 4.14 -4.07 -10.14
N ILE A 43 3.17 -3.82 -11.03
CA ILE A 43 3.05 -4.56 -12.29
C ILE A 43 4.33 -4.32 -13.11
N PRO A 44 5.06 -5.36 -13.55
CA PRO A 44 6.40 -5.20 -14.09
C PRO A 44 6.51 -4.15 -15.21
N LYS A 45 5.62 -4.21 -16.22
CA LYS A 45 5.59 -3.23 -17.33
C LYS A 45 5.38 -1.79 -16.83
N ILE A 46 4.55 -1.60 -15.80
CA ILE A 46 4.28 -0.30 -15.20
C ILE A 46 5.51 0.15 -14.40
N ALA A 47 6.04 -0.71 -13.53
CA ALA A 47 7.22 -0.41 -12.74
C ALA A 47 8.42 0.01 -13.62
N GLU A 48 8.68 -0.72 -14.71
CA GLU A 48 9.73 -0.40 -15.68
C GLU A 48 9.53 0.97 -16.34
N ALA A 49 8.28 1.30 -16.67
CA ALA A 49 7.95 2.56 -17.33
C ALA A 49 8.02 3.77 -16.39
N ILE A 50 7.53 3.64 -15.15
CA ILE A 50 7.45 4.79 -14.23
C ILE A 50 8.72 4.99 -13.39
N ALA A 51 9.53 3.96 -13.15
CA ALA A 51 10.74 4.09 -12.33
C ALA A 51 11.71 5.19 -12.84
N PRO A 52 11.98 5.34 -14.15
CA PRO A 52 12.79 6.45 -14.67
C PRO A 52 12.15 7.82 -14.43
N ILE A 53 10.80 7.90 -14.50
CA ILE A 53 10.04 9.12 -14.24
C ILE A 53 10.21 9.50 -12.76
N LEU A 54 9.92 8.57 -11.84
CA LEU A 54 10.04 8.81 -10.40
C LEU A 54 11.47 9.28 -10.04
N LYS A 55 12.49 8.63 -10.60
CA LYS A 55 13.88 9.05 -10.42
C LYS A 55 14.13 10.47 -10.90
N LYS A 56 13.64 10.84 -12.09
CA LYS A 56 13.77 12.19 -12.66
C LYS A 56 13.18 13.25 -11.73
N TYR A 57 12.06 12.97 -11.11
CA TYR A 57 11.38 13.87 -10.17
C TYR A 57 11.92 13.81 -8.74
N GLY A 58 12.96 13.02 -8.48
CA GLY A 58 13.63 12.95 -7.19
C GLY A 58 12.88 12.15 -6.12
N VAL A 59 11.90 11.33 -6.52
CA VAL A 59 11.22 10.39 -5.62
C VAL A 59 12.25 9.42 -5.05
N LYS A 60 12.26 9.27 -3.73
CA LYS A 60 13.26 8.47 -3.00
C LYS A 60 12.81 7.06 -2.74
N SER A 61 11.51 6.85 -2.53
CA SER A 61 10.95 5.59 -2.06
C SER A 61 9.63 5.27 -2.75
N VAL A 62 9.33 3.97 -2.83
CA VAL A 62 8.02 3.45 -3.27
C VAL A 62 7.55 2.38 -2.32
N ARG A 63 6.23 2.23 -2.19
CA ARG A 63 5.61 1.09 -1.52
C ARG A 63 5.94 -0.20 -2.27
N ILE A 64 6.37 -1.23 -1.55
CA ILE A 64 6.51 -2.58 -2.09
C ILE A 64 5.73 -3.53 -1.17
N PRO A 65 4.56 -4.01 -1.61
CA PRO A 65 3.69 -4.86 -0.79
C PRO A 65 4.17 -6.33 -0.80
N ASP A 66 5.39 -6.56 -0.33
CA ASP A 66 6.05 -7.85 -0.26
C ASP A 66 5.86 -8.54 1.11
N GLU A 67 4.64 -8.48 1.63
CA GLU A 67 4.27 -9.18 2.86
C GLU A 67 4.21 -10.69 2.62
N ASP A 68 5.03 -11.44 3.39
CA ASP A 68 4.92 -12.89 3.46
C ASP A 68 3.75 -13.27 4.37
N VAL A 69 2.71 -13.81 3.77
CA VAL A 69 1.48 -14.20 4.47
C VAL A 69 1.41 -15.69 4.81
N SER A 70 2.50 -16.45 4.62
CA SER A 70 2.52 -17.90 4.82
C SER A 70 2.22 -18.34 6.26
N GLY A 71 2.52 -17.48 7.24
CA GLY A 71 2.23 -17.69 8.67
C GLY A 71 0.86 -17.18 9.13
N SER A 72 0.06 -16.58 8.24
CA SER A 72 -1.21 -15.95 8.59
C SER A 72 -2.37 -16.96 8.57
N ASN A 73 -2.49 -17.79 9.60
CA ASN A 73 -3.47 -18.88 9.71
C ASN A 73 -4.94 -18.42 9.70
N TRP A 74 -5.18 -17.13 9.95
CA TRP A 74 -6.52 -16.52 9.90
C TRP A 74 -6.95 -16.10 8.49
N LEU A 75 -6.01 -16.15 7.52
CA LEU A 75 -6.28 -15.70 6.16
C LEU A 75 -7.01 -16.78 5.36
N PRO A 76 -8.16 -16.46 4.73
CA PRO A 76 -8.86 -17.40 3.87
C PRO A 76 -7.97 -17.90 2.71
N PRO A 77 -8.04 -19.20 2.33
CA PRO A 77 -7.14 -19.79 1.32
C PRO A 77 -7.12 -19.05 -0.02
N GLU A 78 -8.26 -18.57 -0.50
CA GLU A 78 -8.38 -17.79 -1.73
C GLU A 78 -7.69 -16.42 -1.64
N ARG A 79 -7.66 -15.80 -0.45
CA ARG A 79 -6.88 -14.58 -0.21
C ARG A 79 -5.40 -14.90 -0.12
N GLN A 80 -5.03 -16.00 0.54
CA GLN A 80 -3.64 -16.44 0.67
C GLN A 80 -2.99 -16.64 -0.70
N GLU A 81 -3.64 -17.38 -1.62
CA GLU A 81 -3.13 -17.61 -2.98
C GLU A 81 -2.91 -16.28 -3.73
N ARG A 82 -3.85 -15.35 -3.64
CA ARG A 82 -3.75 -14.03 -4.26
C ARG A 82 -2.56 -13.23 -3.71
N TYR A 83 -2.32 -13.30 -2.42
CA TYR A 83 -1.22 -12.55 -1.77
C TYR A 83 0.14 -13.19 -2.06
N VAL A 84 0.24 -14.50 -2.15
CA VAL A 84 1.46 -15.17 -2.60
C VAL A 84 1.84 -14.73 -4.03
N ARG A 85 0.88 -14.67 -4.96
CA ARG A 85 1.14 -14.15 -6.30
C ARG A 85 1.59 -12.68 -6.27
N ARG A 86 0.96 -11.85 -5.43
CA ARG A 86 1.33 -10.44 -5.26
C ARG A 86 2.74 -10.31 -4.70
N TYR A 87 3.11 -11.13 -3.72
CA TYR A 87 4.44 -11.18 -3.14
C TYR A 87 5.53 -11.37 -4.20
N VAL A 88 5.39 -12.38 -5.07
CA VAL A 88 6.34 -12.63 -6.16
C VAL A 88 6.47 -11.42 -7.09
N THR A 89 5.34 -10.79 -7.43
CA THR A 89 5.34 -9.59 -8.28
C THR A 89 6.01 -8.41 -7.57
N ALA A 90 5.76 -8.24 -6.26
CA ALA A 90 6.34 -7.18 -5.45
C ALA A 90 7.88 -7.31 -5.35
N ILE A 91 8.39 -8.52 -5.15
CA ILE A 91 9.85 -8.77 -5.15
C ILE A 91 10.48 -8.38 -6.48
N ASN A 92 9.86 -8.70 -7.61
CA ASN A 92 10.34 -8.29 -8.93
C ASN A 92 10.33 -6.75 -9.09
N ALA A 93 9.25 -6.10 -8.65
CA ALA A 93 9.18 -4.64 -8.69
C ALA A 93 10.24 -3.98 -7.80
N ARG A 94 10.53 -4.52 -6.61
CA ARG A 94 11.61 -4.06 -5.74
C ARG A 94 12.95 -4.02 -6.48
N LEU A 95 13.25 -5.05 -7.28
CA LEU A 95 14.47 -5.10 -8.09
C LEU A 95 14.48 -4.04 -9.19
N ILE A 96 13.35 -3.79 -9.85
CA ILE A 96 13.22 -2.77 -10.91
C ILE A 96 13.48 -1.37 -10.32
N TYR A 97 12.81 -1.02 -9.22
CA TYR A 97 12.97 0.28 -8.55
C TYR A 97 14.39 0.46 -8.00
N LYS A 98 14.96 -0.58 -7.38
CA LYS A 98 16.34 -0.57 -6.87
C LYS A 98 17.36 -0.28 -7.97
N LYS A 99 17.21 -0.85 -9.17
CA LYS A 99 18.06 -0.55 -10.34
C LYS A 99 17.99 0.92 -10.74
N SER A 100 16.86 1.57 -10.50
CA SER A 100 16.68 3.01 -10.75
C SER A 100 17.16 3.88 -9.59
N GLY A 101 17.66 3.29 -8.49
CA GLY A 101 18.10 4.01 -7.30
C GLY A 101 16.97 4.48 -6.39
N ILE A 102 15.78 3.88 -6.53
CA ILE A 102 14.61 4.13 -5.68
C ILE A 102 14.56 3.02 -4.62
N THR A 103 14.39 3.40 -3.35
CA THR A 103 14.31 2.47 -2.22
C THR A 103 12.87 2.05 -1.93
N ALA A 104 12.71 1.15 -0.99
CA ALA A 104 11.43 0.80 -0.39
C ALA A 104 11.67 0.53 1.10
N PRO A 105 10.66 0.64 1.96
CA PRO A 105 10.74 0.18 3.34
C PRO A 105 11.23 -1.26 3.44
N GLU A 106 11.95 -1.56 4.51
CA GLU A 106 12.49 -2.91 4.75
C GLU A 106 11.39 -3.94 4.93
N CYS A 107 10.29 -3.54 5.57
CA CYS A 107 9.13 -4.39 5.79
C CYS A 107 7.85 -3.72 5.32
N PHE A 108 6.93 -4.51 4.80
CA PHE A 108 5.57 -4.10 4.50
C PHE A 108 4.57 -4.99 5.24
N ARG A 109 3.52 -4.41 5.81
CA ARG A 109 2.45 -5.10 6.52
C ARG A 109 1.08 -4.50 6.16
N GLY A 110 0.02 -5.29 6.35
CA GLY A 110 -1.38 -4.85 6.22
C GLY A 110 -2.22 -5.57 5.18
N LEU A 111 -1.61 -6.36 4.26
CA LEU A 111 -2.39 -7.13 3.30
C LEU A 111 -3.26 -8.19 3.97
N CYS A 112 -2.69 -8.91 4.95
CA CYS A 112 -3.40 -9.96 5.68
C CYS A 112 -4.35 -9.43 6.74
N LEU A 113 -4.32 -8.12 6.99
CA LEU A 113 -5.12 -7.45 8.03
C LEU A 113 -6.25 -6.60 7.46
N SER A 114 -6.35 -6.44 6.13
CA SER A 114 -7.29 -5.52 5.51
C SER A 114 -8.75 -5.84 5.87
N GLY A 115 -9.48 -4.80 6.29
CA GLY A 115 -10.90 -4.84 6.57
C GLY A 115 -11.25 -5.56 7.86
N GLU A 116 -12.23 -6.46 7.79
CA GLU A 116 -12.73 -7.27 8.93
C GLU A 116 -11.65 -8.11 9.63
N LEU A 117 -10.52 -8.32 8.96
CA LEU A 117 -9.42 -9.11 9.51
C LEU A 117 -8.53 -8.32 10.46
N MET A 118 -8.63 -6.99 10.50
CA MET A 118 -7.80 -6.18 11.39
C MET A 118 -8.33 -6.20 12.81
N THR A 119 -7.52 -6.80 13.71
CA THR A 119 -7.67 -6.66 15.16
C THR A 119 -6.35 -6.19 15.75
N ALA A 120 -6.39 -5.61 16.95
CA ALA A 120 -5.16 -5.15 17.60
C ALA A 120 -4.16 -6.29 17.85
N GLU A 121 -4.63 -7.48 18.19
CA GLU A 121 -3.79 -8.67 18.41
C GLU A 121 -3.13 -9.12 17.12
N ARG A 122 -3.86 -9.16 16.00
CA ARG A 122 -3.31 -9.51 14.69
C ARG A 122 -2.34 -8.45 14.20
N LEU A 123 -2.62 -7.17 14.47
CA LEU A 123 -1.72 -6.07 14.15
C LEU A 123 -0.41 -6.20 14.93
N ALA A 124 -0.47 -6.48 16.25
CA ALA A 124 0.71 -6.73 17.06
C ALA A 124 1.51 -7.92 16.53
N ALA A 125 0.86 -9.05 16.24
CA ALA A 125 1.49 -10.23 15.68
C ALA A 125 2.12 -9.98 14.29
N ALA A 126 1.49 -9.19 13.45
CA ALA A 126 2.03 -8.84 12.14
C ALA A 126 3.26 -7.93 12.22
N LEU A 127 3.38 -7.11 13.26
CA LEU A 127 4.53 -6.24 13.50
C LEU A 127 5.66 -6.94 14.25
N GLU A 128 5.38 -8.09 14.87
CA GLU A 128 6.40 -8.87 15.55
C GLU A 128 7.48 -9.34 14.56
N GLY A 129 8.75 -9.22 14.97
CA GLY A 129 9.90 -9.61 14.16
C GLY A 129 10.19 -8.70 12.95
N THR A 130 9.48 -7.58 12.80
CA THR A 130 9.83 -6.58 11.79
C THR A 130 11.11 -5.83 12.18
N TYR A 131 11.80 -5.28 11.17
CA TYR A 131 13.04 -4.53 11.38
C TYR A 131 13.11 -3.32 10.43
N GLY A 132 13.95 -2.34 10.77
CA GLY A 132 14.14 -1.14 9.97
C GLY A 132 12.85 -0.31 9.86
N THR A 133 12.60 0.25 8.68
CA THR A 133 11.39 1.00 8.39
C THR A 133 10.27 0.04 7.98
N VAL A 134 9.14 0.13 8.67
CA VAL A 134 7.94 -0.67 8.37
C VAL A 134 6.89 0.23 7.75
N GLU A 135 6.40 -0.13 6.58
CA GLU A 135 5.20 0.50 5.98
C GLU A 135 3.98 -0.34 6.30
N LEU A 136 3.05 0.23 7.06
CA LEU A 136 1.77 -0.39 7.40
C LEU A 136 0.66 0.18 6.51
N MET A 137 0.04 -0.66 5.70
CA MET A 137 -1.12 -0.30 4.89
C MET A 137 -2.41 -0.42 5.72
N VAL A 138 -3.13 0.66 5.82
CA VAL A 138 -4.41 0.73 6.55
C VAL A 138 -5.40 1.62 5.80
N HIS A 139 -6.69 1.43 6.06
CA HIS A 139 -7.77 2.21 5.45
C HIS A 139 -8.80 2.63 6.51
N PRO A 140 -8.38 3.33 7.58
CA PRO A 140 -9.30 3.74 8.64
C PRO A 140 -10.32 4.75 8.13
N GLY A 141 -11.53 4.72 8.67
CA GLY A 141 -12.60 5.66 8.31
C GLY A 141 -13.84 5.47 9.15
N PHE A 142 -14.90 6.19 8.80
CA PHE A 142 -16.20 6.12 9.47
C PHE A 142 -17.26 5.59 8.52
N VAL A 143 -18.12 4.69 9.02
CA VAL A 143 -19.23 4.13 8.26
C VAL A 143 -20.20 5.25 7.82
N GLY A 144 -20.56 5.23 6.55
CA GLY A 144 -21.61 6.12 6.01
C GLY A 144 -21.27 7.60 5.94
N TYR A 145 -20.03 8.00 6.20
CA TYR A 145 -19.66 9.42 6.23
C TYR A 145 -19.56 10.09 4.84
N VAL A 146 -19.41 9.31 3.77
CA VAL A 146 -19.28 9.86 2.42
C VAL A 146 -20.56 9.66 1.64
N GLN A 147 -21.50 10.60 1.73
CA GLN A 147 -22.62 10.72 0.79
C GLN A 147 -22.22 11.62 -0.40
N HIS A 148 -21.23 11.20 -1.18
CA HIS A 148 -20.88 11.92 -2.39
C HIS A 148 -21.23 11.05 -3.62
N PRO A 149 -22.04 11.54 -4.57
CA PRO A 149 -22.51 10.74 -5.70
C PRO A 149 -21.39 10.14 -6.58
N LEU A 150 -20.17 10.70 -6.51
CA LEU A 150 -19.01 10.27 -7.29
C LEU A 150 -18.05 9.37 -6.50
N PHE A 151 -18.25 9.16 -5.19
CA PHE A 151 -17.37 8.40 -4.31
C PHE A 151 -18.15 7.37 -3.47
N ASN A 152 -19.14 6.74 -4.08
CA ASN A 152 -19.93 5.67 -3.44
C ASN A 152 -19.30 4.32 -3.81
N ASP A 153 -18.09 4.06 -3.31
CA ASP A 153 -17.47 2.75 -3.36
C ASP A 153 -17.89 1.97 -2.11
N ASP A 154 -18.42 0.77 -2.28
CA ASP A 154 -18.81 -0.12 -1.17
C ASP A 154 -17.65 -0.35 -0.19
N PHE A 155 -16.41 -0.27 -0.68
CA PHE A 155 -15.21 -0.35 0.13
C PHE A 155 -15.06 0.85 1.06
N ASP A 156 -15.28 2.07 0.58
CA ASP A 156 -15.04 3.30 1.35
C ASP A 156 -16.09 3.55 2.43
N ILE A 157 -17.30 2.96 2.28
CA ILE A 157 -18.41 3.11 3.22
C ILE A 157 -18.63 1.89 4.11
N SER A 158 -17.82 0.85 3.98
CA SER A 158 -17.98 -0.42 4.71
C SER A 158 -17.62 -0.29 6.18
N GLU A 159 -18.18 -1.16 7.00
CA GLU A 159 -17.83 -1.31 8.43
C GLU A 159 -16.34 -1.65 8.63
N ASP A 160 -15.70 -2.20 7.62
CA ASP A 160 -14.27 -2.49 7.63
C ASP A 160 -13.40 -1.28 7.94
N ARG A 161 -13.86 -0.07 7.51
CA ARG A 161 -13.15 1.20 7.77
C ARG A 161 -13.11 1.53 9.25
N GLU A 162 -14.23 1.32 9.92
CA GLU A 162 -14.36 1.56 11.35
C GLU A 162 -13.62 0.49 12.16
N ASN A 163 -13.68 -0.78 11.73
CA ASN A 163 -12.90 -1.86 12.34
C ASN A 163 -11.39 -1.57 12.31
N GLU A 164 -10.87 -1.11 11.18
CA GLU A 164 -9.46 -0.73 11.08
C GLU A 164 -9.12 0.47 11.97
N LEU A 165 -9.99 1.48 12.05
CA LEU A 165 -9.81 2.64 12.94
C LEU A 165 -9.74 2.21 14.40
N GLN A 166 -10.71 1.42 14.86
CA GLN A 166 -10.78 0.93 16.25
C GLN A 166 -9.55 0.08 16.63
N ALA A 167 -9.12 -0.80 15.72
CA ALA A 167 -7.92 -1.62 15.93
C ALA A 167 -6.65 -0.77 16.09
N LEU A 168 -6.51 0.30 15.29
CA LEU A 168 -5.39 1.23 15.35
C LEU A 168 -5.42 2.07 16.64
N GLU A 169 -6.58 2.57 17.04
CA GLU A 169 -6.73 3.35 18.28
C GLU A 169 -6.39 2.50 19.50
N TYR A 170 -6.88 1.27 19.55
CA TYR A 170 -6.56 0.34 20.63
C TYR A 170 -5.06 0.00 20.65
N PHE A 171 -4.46 -0.33 19.50
CA PHE A 171 -3.02 -0.59 19.38
C PHE A 171 -2.19 0.61 19.86
N LYS A 172 -2.57 1.83 19.48
CA LYS A 172 -1.91 3.05 19.94
C LYS A 172 -1.98 3.19 21.46
N SER A 173 -3.11 2.84 22.09
CA SER A 173 -3.26 2.90 23.56
C SER A 173 -2.33 1.94 24.29
N LEU A 174 -2.09 0.76 23.71
CA LEU A 174 -1.18 -0.24 24.29
C LEU A 174 0.29 0.21 24.19
N THR A 175 0.69 0.79 23.05
CA THR A 175 2.08 1.17 22.82
C THR A 175 2.48 2.46 23.53
N LEU A 176 1.56 3.37 23.82
CA LEU A 176 1.84 4.61 24.55
C LEU A 176 1.89 4.40 26.07
N SER A 177 1.29 3.34 26.62
CA SER A 177 1.37 3.04 28.05
C SER A 177 2.78 2.60 28.49
N ASP A 178 3.59 2.08 27.58
CA ASP A 178 4.95 1.60 27.86
C ASP A 178 6.03 2.70 27.75
N TRP A 179 5.65 3.93 27.38
CA TRP A 179 6.55 5.09 27.22
C TRP A 179 6.34 6.18 28.29
N SER A 180 5.47 5.93 29.26
CA SER A 180 5.20 6.78 30.44
C SER A 180 5.84 6.18 31.69
#